data_984a6cf2552473b27c8cf3f3e349d55e
#
_entry.id   984a6cf2552473b27c8cf3f3e349d55e
#
_cell.length_a   1.000
_cell.length_b   1.000
_cell.length_c   1.000
_cell.angle_alpha   90.00
_cell.angle_beta   90.00
_cell.angle_gamma   90.00
#
_symmetry.space_group_name_H-M   'P 1'
#
loop_
_entity.id
_entity.type
_entity.pdbx_description
1 polymer ?
#
loop_
_entity_poly.entity_id
_entity_poly.type
_entity_poly.pdbx_seq_one_letter_code
_entity_poly.pdbx_strand_id
1 'polypeptide(L)'
;MEYVNLIIDNSNDKTDMLYTYASEIEGLKPGDKVTVPFARGNKEYDAYVHSMADGPDPRIKYKYVISKDPLVSLPSDAVEICEFMRQRYFCRYIDAIKCFAPAGSAPKRRAATDLFAGKEVEIVESPSLTPEQEEAVQKVMPFLQSREHKVFLIHGVTSSGKTETYMKVIEECLKQQRTAIMLVPEISLTSQTIRRFQQRFGTDDLAVLHSKLSKGERYDQWMRIKSGEAKVVIGARSAVFAPVENLGAVILDEEHESTYKSDMSPKYDTLEVAIQRARRSGGVVLLGSATPSLTSAFRAAKGEYEKILLKTRYNKTPLPHVEVVDMREELKQGNKSIFSIKLYEQIRACLDEGRQVILFLNRRGYSTFLSCRSCGYVMRCEECGISMTYHKARGEVVCHYCGRRTKIIPDVCPACGSKYIRHFGTGTEKVEEIAGKTFPDAVIERLDLDTAKRKGSIDAILSRFGKGKTDILIGTQLVAKGLDFSNVGLVGIVAADISLNIPDFRSSERTFQLITQAAGRAGRGTVPGKVVIQSYTPDHYAIQLAARQDYDLFYEAEIKIREQVGYPPFCDILYIILAAETEEEASEGAEKIRQSFLRRVGRDHAVNVLGPRPAPINKASGLYRY
;
A
#
# COMPACT_ATOMS: atom_id res chain seq x y z
N MET A 1 28.19 -5.25 37.67
CA MET A 1 27.88 -3.95 37.03
C MET A 1 28.05 -4.13 35.54
N GLU A 2 26.99 -3.91 34.78
CA GLU A 2 26.97 -4.06 33.31
C GLU A 2 26.98 -2.67 32.68
N TYR A 3 27.40 -2.57 31.44
CA TYR A 3 27.34 -1.36 30.62
C TYR A 3 26.50 -1.62 29.40
N VAL A 4 25.57 -0.70 29.09
CA VAL A 4 24.59 -0.87 28.00
C VAL A 4 24.53 0.38 27.11
N ASN A 5 24.46 0.16 25.83
CA ASN A 5 24.21 1.22 24.84
C ASN A 5 22.71 1.38 24.66
N LEU A 6 22.21 2.58 24.77
CA LEU A 6 20.79 2.90 24.79
C LEU A 6 20.39 3.84 23.66
N ILE A 7 19.21 3.61 23.12
CA ILE A 7 18.46 4.51 22.26
C ILE A 7 17.54 5.34 23.17
N ILE A 8 17.78 6.63 23.31
CA ILE A 8 16.96 7.51 24.15
C ILE A 8 15.68 7.91 23.42
N ASP A 9 14.54 7.88 24.11
CA ASP A 9 13.27 8.37 23.59
C ASP A 9 13.24 9.91 23.48
N ASN A 10 14.03 10.43 22.55
CA ASN A 10 14.11 11.85 22.23
C ASN A 10 14.16 12.04 20.70
N SER A 11 13.11 12.67 20.15
CA SER A 11 12.97 12.90 18.72
C SER A 11 13.76 14.12 18.19
N ASN A 12 14.98 14.32 18.67
CA ASN A 12 15.87 15.40 18.25
C ASN A 12 17.07 14.83 17.48
N ASP A 13 17.34 15.34 16.28
CA ASP A 13 18.43 14.86 15.41
C ASP A 13 19.81 15.02 16.04
N LYS A 14 20.02 16.04 16.91
CA LYS A 14 21.28 16.23 17.64
C LYS A 14 21.55 15.17 18.70
N THR A 15 20.54 14.41 19.09
CA THR A 15 20.61 13.35 20.10
C THR A 15 20.40 11.96 19.50
N ASP A 16 20.37 11.84 18.16
CA ASP A 16 20.22 10.58 17.46
C ASP A 16 21.53 9.80 17.40
N MET A 17 21.94 9.29 18.56
CA MET A 17 23.13 8.43 18.73
C MET A 17 22.90 7.46 19.88
N LEU A 18 23.77 6.48 20.00
CA LEU A 18 23.77 5.56 21.14
C LEU A 18 24.48 6.21 22.33
N TYR A 19 23.92 6.01 23.52
CA TYR A 19 24.46 6.52 24.78
C TYR A 19 24.77 5.36 25.71
N THR A 20 26.00 5.28 26.23
CA THR A 20 26.40 4.23 27.17
C THR A 20 26.04 4.61 28.62
N TYR A 21 25.38 3.70 29.32
CA TYR A 21 24.99 3.80 30.72
C TYR A 21 25.54 2.62 31.51
N ALA A 22 25.83 2.85 32.80
CA ALA A 22 26.07 1.77 33.74
C ALA A 22 24.74 1.21 34.27
N SER A 23 24.69 -0.08 34.58
CA SER A 23 23.51 -0.73 35.14
C SER A 23 23.87 -1.64 36.29
N GLU A 24 23.10 -1.53 37.38
CA GLU A 24 23.07 -2.50 38.47
C GLU A 24 21.96 -3.53 38.27
N ILE A 25 21.10 -3.34 37.27
CA ILE A 25 20.04 -4.28 36.90
C ILE A 25 20.70 -5.39 36.04
N GLU A 26 20.68 -6.59 36.57
CA GLU A 26 21.23 -7.77 35.87
C GLU A 26 20.30 -8.28 34.77
N GLY A 27 20.92 -8.84 33.74
CA GLY A 27 20.21 -9.54 32.66
C GLY A 27 19.41 -8.63 31.72
N LEU A 28 19.86 -7.39 31.54
CA LEU A 28 19.35 -6.53 30.48
C LEU A 28 19.67 -7.13 29.11
N LYS A 29 18.71 -7.05 28.20
CA LYS A 29 18.82 -7.59 26.83
C LYS A 29 18.47 -6.53 25.80
N PRO A 30 19.02 -6.60 24.57
CA PRO A 30 18.59 -5.77 23.47
C PRO A 30 17.05 -5.80 23.30
N GLY A 31 16.45 -4.62 23.15
CA GLY A 31 14.98 -4.45 23.09
C GLY A 31 14.30 -4.18 24.43
N ASP A 32 14.98 -4.33 25.59
CA ASP A 32 14.39 -3.99 26.88
C ASP A 32 14.15 -2.48 26.98
N LYS A 33 12.98 -2.11 27.47
CA LYS A 33 12.65 -0.72 27.77
C LYS A 33 13.14 -0.37 29.19
N VAL A 34 13.85 0.74 29.30
CA VAL A 34 14.42 1.21 30.57
C VAL A 34 14.15 2.71 30.75
N THR A 35 14.24 3.18 32.01
CA THR A 35 14.18 4.60 32.35
C THR A 35 15.58 5.08 32.73
N VAL A 36 15.99 6.24 32.19
CA VAL A 36 17.32 6.80 32.43
C VAL A 36 17.29 8.33 32.63
N PRO A 37 18.25 8.91 33.40
CA PRO A 37 18.42 10.34 33.50
C PRO A 37 19.15 10.86 32.27
N PHE A 38 18.56 11.80 31.51
CA PHE A 38 19.16 12.33 30.29
C PHE A 38 19.30 13.84 30.33
N ALA A 39 20.23 14.39 29.51
CA ALA A 39 20.59 15.81 29.44
C ALA A 39 21.12 16.42 30.76
N ARG A 40 21.36 17.76 30.78
CA ARG A 40 21.96 18.46 31.92
C ARG A 40 21.09 18.50 33.18
N GLY A 41 19.76 18.43 33.02
CA GLY A 41 18.79 18.46 34.11
C GLY A 41 18.48 17.10 34.73
N ASN A 42 19.12 16.02 34.32
CA ASN A 42 18.83 14.64 34.75
C ASN A 42 17.33 14.27 34.72
N LYS A 43 16.58 14.85 33.78
CA LYS A 43 15.19 14.49 33.57
C LYS A 43 15.11 13.03 33.13
N GLU A 44 14.15 12.32 33.64
CA GLU A 44 13.91 10.92 33.27
C GLU A 44 13.32 10.80 31.87
N TYR A 45 13.90 9.89 31.08
CA TYR A 45 13.46 9.54 29.75
C TYR A 45 13.34 8.03 29.64
N ASP A 46 12.36 7.59 28.86
CA ASP A 46 12.32 6.22 28.39
C ASP A 46 13.49 6.00 27.42
N ALA A 47 14.04 4.80 27.42
CA ALA A 47 15.08 4.37 26.49
C ALA A 47 14.95 2.89 26.18
N TYR A 48 15.60 2.44 25.12
CA TYR A 48 15.61 1.05 24.73
C TYR A 48 17.05 0.53 24.66
N VAL A 49 17.30 -0.64 25.23
CA VAL A 49 18.60 -1.28 25.17
C VAL A 49 18.91 -1.67 23.73
N HIS A 50 20.01 -1.15 23.18
CA HIS A 50 20.49 -1.46 21.86
C HIS A 50 21.46 -2.66 21.90
N SER A 51 22.50 -2.55 22.71
CA SER A 51 23.54 -3.58 22.85
C SER A 51 24.22 -3.52 24.20
N MET A 52 24.90 -4.57 24.58
CA MET A 52 25.86 -4.53 25.69
C MET A 52 27.11 -3.77 25.24
N ALA A 53 27.74 -3.03 26.14
CA ALA A 53 28.99 -2.33 25.88
C ALA A 53 30.19 -3.11 26.43
N ASP A 54 31.36 -2.96 25.80
CA ASP A 54 32.57 -3.76 26.09
C ASP A 54 33.26 -3.42 27.43
N GLY A 55 32.61 -2.60 28.26
CA GLY A 55 33.14 -2.21 29.57
C GLY A 55 33.35 -0.69 29.73
N PRO A 56 33.81 -0.23 30.91
CA PRO A 56 33.94 1.20 31.18
C PRO A 56 35.18 1.82 30.53
N ASP A 57 35.01 2.98 29.90
CA ASP A 57 36.15 3.87 29.64
C ASP A 57 36.46 4.63 30.96
N PRO A 58 37.67 4.48 31.53
CA PRO A 58 38.03 5.13 32.80
C PRO A 58 37.93 6.67 32.79
N ARG A 59 37.89 7.25 31.59
CA ARG A 59 37.80 8.72 31.42
C ARG A 59 36.37 9.23 31.43
N ILE A 60 35.36 8.33 31.40
CA ILE A 60 33.94 8.70 31.31
C ILE A 60 33.24 8.43 32.61
N LYS A 61 32.51 9.43 33.14
CA LYS A 61 31.57 9.24 34.23
C LYS A 61 30.22 8.85 33.70
N TYR A 62 29.88 7.58 33.81
CA TYR A 62 28.62 7.03 33.34
C TYR A 62 27.44 7.43 34.26
N LYS A 63 26.28 7.68 33.66
CA LYS A 63 25.01 7.71 34.38
C LYS A 63 24.46 6.30 34.50
N TYR A 64 23.52 6.12 35.45
CA TYR A 64 22.96 4.81 35.75
C TYR A 64 21.56 4.64 35.16
N VAL A 65 21.24 3.42 34.75
CA VAL A 65 19.86 3.01 34.46
C VAL A 65 19.06 3.03 35.77
N ILE A 66 17.90 3.70 35.77
CA ILE A 66 17.07 3.86 36.98
C ILE A 66 16.20 2.62 37.18
N SER A 67 15.51 2.18 36.14
CA SER A 67 14.59 1.05 36.21
C SER A 67 14.42 0.37 34.85
N LYS A 68 13.99 -0.89 34.87
CA LYS A 68 13.52 -1.65 33.69
C LYS A 68 11.99 -1.70 33.70
N ASP A 69 11.36 -1.48 32.55
CA ASP A 69 9.94 -1.71 32.38
C ASP A 69 9.65 -3.24 32.44
N PRO A 70 8.83 -3.71 33.37
CA PRO A 70 8.62 -5.16 33.54
C PRO A 70 7.77 -5.78 32.45
N LEU A 71 7.04 -4.98 31.67
CA LEU A 71 6.06 -5.45 30.69
C LEU A 71 6.50 -5.26 29.25
N VAL A 72 7.36 -4.27 28.98
CA VAL A 72 7.75 -3.90 27.64
C VAL A 72 9.18 -4.33 27.36
N SER A 73 9.32 -5.45 26.64
CA SER A 73 10.54 -5.89 26.01
C SER A 73 10.23 -6.18 24.55
N LEU A 74 10.94 -5.57 23.62
CA LEU A 74 10.70 -5.70 22.19
C LEU A 74 11.13 -7.10 21.70
N PRO A 75 10.65 -7.56 20.53
CA PRO A 75 11.08 -8.84 19.97
C PRO A 75 12.59 -8.85 19.70
N SER A 76 13.17 -10.05 19.69
CA SER A 76 14.62 -10.26 19.58
C SER A 76 15.26 -9.69 18.30
N ASP A 77 14.47 -9.53 17.24
CA ASP A 77 14.90 -8.96 15.96
C ASP A 77 14.79 -7.42 15.88
N ALA A 78 14.14 -6.78 16.85
CA ALA A 78 13.77 -5.36 16.78
C ALA A 78 14.98 -4.43 16.59
N VAL A 79 16.09 -4.67 17.29
CA VAL A 79 17.28 -3.82 17.21
C VAL A 79 17.96 -3.94 15.85
N GLU A 80 18.10 -5.14 15.31
CA GLU A 80 18.72 -5.35 13.99
C GLU A 80 17.86 -4.79 12.86
N ILE A 81 16.53 -4.93 12.97
CA ILE A 81 15.61 -4.30 12.03
C ILE A 81 15.68 -2.78 12.13
N CYS A 82 15.88 -2.24 13.34
CA CYS A 82 16.11 -0.80 13.55
C CYS A 82 17.36 -0.33 12.80
N GLU A 83 18.49 -1.04 12.90
CA GLU A 83 19.71 -0.74 12.16
C GLU A 83 19.51 -0.81 10.65
N PHE A 84 18.86 -1.87 10.15
CA PHE A 84 18.48 -1.97 8.74
C PHE A 84 17.66 -0.77 8.28
N MET A 85 16.65 -0.37 9.07
CA MET A 85 15.78 0.75 8.74
C MET A 85 16.54 2.09 8.71
N ARG A 86 17.47 2.30 9.64
CA ARG A 86 18.32 3.49 9.64
C ARG A 86 19.15 3.60 8.37
N GLN A 87 19.84 2.52 8.02
CA GLN A 87 20.71 2.48 6.83
C GLN A 87 19.90 2.63 5.54
N ARG A 88 18.74 1.98 5.44
CA ARG A 88 17.94 1.93 4.23
C ARG A 88 17.04 3.15 4.04
N TYR A 89 16.46 3.70 5.13
CA TYR A 89 15.44 4.75 5.07
C TYR A 89 15.86 6.07 5.71
N PHE A 90 17.09 6.18 6.17
CA PHE A 90 17.67 7.41 6.74
C PHE A 90 16.82 8.00 7.87
N CYS A 91 16.29 7.15 8.75
CA CYS A 91 15.49 7.55 9.89
C CYS A 91 16.30 7.53 11.19
N ARG A 92 15.78 8.16 12.25
CA ARG A 92 16.40 8.14 13.58
C ARG A 92 16.23 6.78 14.23
N TYR A 93 17.13 6.43 15.17
CA TYR A 93 17.01 5.23 16.02
C TYR A 93 15.65 5.14 16.68
N ILE A 94 15.22 6.25 17.30
CA ILE A 94 13.96 6.26 18.05
C ILE A 94 12.74 6.09 17.13
N ASP A 95 12.76 6.62 15.92
CA ASP A 95 11.66 6.46 14.96
C ASP A 95 11.53 5.01 14.51
N ALA A 96 12.67 4.33 14.29
CA ALA A 96 12.69 2.93 13.88
C ALA A 96 12.28 1.98 15.01
N ILE A 97 12.89 2.14 16.19
CA ILE A 97 12.64 1.22 17.32
C ILE A 97 11.20 1.35 17.85
N LYS A 98 10.62 2.55 17.82
CA LYS A 98 9.21 2.77 18.21
C LYS A 98 8.19 2.10 17.30
N CYS A 99 8.55 1.69 16.10
CA CYS A 99 7.66 0.90 15.28
C CYS A 99 7.28 -0.44 15.95
N PHE A 100 8.18 -0.99 16.76
CA PHE A 100 7.97 -2.24 17.52
C PHE A 100 7.30 -2.02 18.87
N ALA A 101 7.38 -0.81 19.42
CA ALA A 101 6.84 -0.51 20.74
C ALA A 101 5.31 -0.44 20.73
N PRO A 102 4.66 -0.82 21.84
CA PRO A 102 3.22 -0.68 21.97
C PRO A 102 2.81 0.79 21.87
N ALA A 103 1.67 1.07 21.27
CA ALA A 103 1.12 2.42 21.19
C ALA A 103 0.57 2.84 22.56
N GLY A 104 1.30 3.68 23.29
CA GLY A 104 0.90 4.21 24.60
C GLY A 104 1.49 3.43 25.78
N SER A 105 1.13 3.86 26.99
CA SER A 105 1.46 3.16 28.25
C SER A 105 0.33 2.20 28.66
N ALA A 106 0.65 1.26 29.55
CA ALA A 106 -0.36 0.39 30.15
C ALA A 106 -1.53 1.23 30.71
N PRO A 107 -2.77 0.88 30.40
CA PRO A 107 -3.92 1.65 30.86
C PRO A 107 -4.03 1.57 32.39
N LYS A 108 -4.00 2.72 33.04
CA LYS A 108 -3.92 2.82 34.52
C LYS A 108 -5.12 2.20 35.28
N ARG A 109 -6.25 1.87 34.68
CA ARG A 109 -7.46 1.30 35.36
C ARG A 109 -8.55 0.78 34.39
N ARG A 110 -8.25 0.00 33.35
CA ARG A 110 -9.33 -0.65 32.59
C ARG A 110 -9.08 -2.15 32.48
N ALA A 111 -10.16 -2.93 32.42
CA ALA A 111 -10.07 -4.32 31.96
C ALA A 111 -9.56 -4.38 30.52
N ALA A 112 -8.77 -5.40 30.19
CA ALA A 112 -8.36 -5.65 28.82
C ALA A 112 -9.60 -5.71 27.93
N THR A 113 -9.53 -5.03 26.77
CA THR A 113 -10.66 -5.04 25.84
C THR A 113 -10.54 -6.27 24.96
N ASP A 114 -11.44 -7.21 25.15
CA ASP A 114 -11.62 -8.26 24.16
C ASP A 114 -12.37 -7.68 22.94
N LEU A 115 -11.66 -7.55 21.82
CA LEU A 115 -12.23 -7.08 20.54
C LEU A 115 -13.32 -8.01 20.01
N PHE A 116 -13.40 -9.21 20.53
CA PHE A 116 -14.26 -10.28 20.08
C PHE A 116 -15.33 -10.67 21.11
N ALA A 117 -15.35 -9.99 22.28
CA ALA A 117 -16.30 -10.25 23.35
C ALA A 117 -17.75 -10.32 22.85
N GLY A 118 -18.44 -11.40 23.18
CA GLY A 118 -19.83 -11.64 22.82
C GLY A 118 -20.08 -12.01 21.36
N LYS A 119 -19.04 -12.30 20.59
CA LYS A 119 -19.15 -12.84 19.23
C LYS A 119 -18.70 -14.31 19.25
N GLU A 120 -19.63 -15.20 19.47
CA GLU A 120 -19.40 -16.61 19.17
C GLU A 120 -19.16 -16.75 17.66
N VAL A 121 -18.02 -17.30 17.30
CA VAL A 121 -17.66 -17.58 15.91
C VAL A 121 -17.56 -19.08 15.75
N GLU A 122 -18.47 -19.66 15.00
CA GLU A 122 -18.40 -21.07 14.63
C GLU A 122 -17.14 -21.31 13.81
N ILE A 123 -16.32 -22.26 14.23
CA ILE A 123 -15.12 -22.68 13.50
C ILE A 123 -15.58 -23.50 12.30
N VAL A 124 -15.12 -23.07 11.12
CA VAL A 124 -15.44 -23.71 9.85
C VAL A 124 -14.27 -24.59 9.42
N GLU A 125 -14.55 -25.83 9.06
CA GLU A 125 -13.53 -26.73 8.52
C GLU A 125 -12.88 -26.16 7.26
N SER A 126 -11.60 -26.52 7.08
CA SER A 126 -10.83 -26.13 5.89
C SER A 126 -11.48 -26.67 4.63
N PRO A 127 -11.83 -25.83 3.64
CA PRO A 127 -12.28 -26.34 2.37
C PRO A 127 -11.16 -27.13 1.69
N SER A 128 -11.52 -28.09 0.85
CA SER A 128 -10.55 -28.81 0.04
C SER A 128 -9.85 -27.84 -0.92
N LEU A 129 -8.53 -27.93 -0.98
CA LEU A 129 -7.73 -27.14 -1.90
C LEU A 129 -7.92 -27.63 -3.34
N THR A 130 -7.84 -26.73 -4.30
CA THR A 130 -7.69 -27.12 -5.71
C THR A 130 -6.28 -27.69 -5.95
N PRO A 131 -6.07 -28.49 -7.03
CA PRO A 131 -4.74 -29.01 -7.33
C PRO A 131 -3.65 -27.93 -7.43
N GLU A 132 -3.96 -26.76 -8.02
CA GLU A 132 -3.02 -25.64 -8.12
C GLU A 132 -2.67 -25.05 -6.73
N GLN A 133 -3.64 -24.96 -5.83
CA GLN A 133 -3.43 -24.48 -4.47
C GLN A 133 -2.62 -25.50 -3.65
N GLU A 134 -2.88 -26.78 -3.82
CA GLU A 134 -2.15 -27.85 -3.16
C GLU A 134 -0.69 -27.87 -3.61
N GLU A 135 -0.43 -27.77 -4.92
CA GLU A 135 0.94 -27.62 -5.46
C GLU A 135 1.63 -26.38 -4.89
N ALA A 136 0.91 -25.26 -4.78
CA ALA A 136 1.45 -24.04 -4.19
C ALA A 136 1.90 -24.25 -2.73
N VAL A 137 1.08 -24.90 -1.93
CA VAL A 137 1.43 -25.24 -0.53
C VAL A 137 2.62 -26.20 -0.50
N GLN A 138 2.63 -27.25 -1.32
CA GLN A 138 3.72 -28.22 -1.38
C GLN A 138 5.08 -27.58 -1.72
N LYS A 139 5.12 -26.54 -2.55
CA LYS A 139 6.34 -25.79 -2.87
C LYS A 139 6.87 -24.99 -1.65
N VAL A 140 5.98 -24.49 -0.80
CA VAL A 140 6.36 -23.70 0.38
C VAL A 140 6.82 -24.59 1.54
N MET A 141 6.22 -25.77 1.71
CA MET A 141 6.40 -26.64 2.85
C MET A 141 7.85 -27.02 3.17
N PRO A 142 8.72 -27.40 2.20
CA PRO A 142 10.10 -27.77 2.48
C PRO A 142 10.88 -26.67 3.20
N PHE A 143 10.71 -25.42 2.76
CA PHE A 143 11.39 -24.25 3.32
C PHE A 143 10.88 -23.91 4.73
N LEU A 144 9.58 -24.07 4.97
CA LEU A 144 9.00 -23.88 6.28
C LEU A 144 9.51 -24.95 7.28
N GLN A 145 9.62 -26.19 6.84
CA GLN A 145 10.09 -27.31 7.66
C GLN A 145 11.59 -27.24 7.94
N SER A 146 12.41 -26.92 6.94
CA SER A 146 13.87 -26.78 7.09
C SER A 146 14.27 -25.49 7.81
N ARG A 147 13.34 -24.57 8.04
CA ARG A 147 13.61 -23.20 8.54
C ARG A 147 14.57 -22.43 7.63
N GLU A 148 14.42 -22.62 6.33
CA GLU A 148 15.18 -21.91 5.32
C GLU A 148 14.37 -20.75 4.77
N HIS A 149 14.95 -19.55 4.77
CA HIS A 149 14.30 -18.37 4.25
C HIS A 149 14.10 -18.44 2.73
N LYS A 150 12.87 -18.25 2.28
CA LYS A 150 12.53 -18.11 0.87
C LYS A 150 11.39 -17.12 0.66
N VAL A 151 11.41 -16.43 -0.46
CA VAL A 151 10.34 -15.52 -0.90
C VAL A 151 9.59 -16.16 -2.08
N PHE A 152 8.27 -16.24 -1.97
CA PHE A 152 7.38 -16.80 -2.99
C PHE A 152 6.48 -15.70 -3.54
N LEU A 153 6.42 -15.59 -4.87
CA LEU A 153 5.46 -14.72 -5.57
C LEU A 153 4.29 -15.56 -6.08
N ILE A 154 3.16 -15.49 -5.38
CA ILE A 154 1.92 -16.19 -5.75
C ILE A 154 1.13 -15.30 -6.71
N HIS A 155 1.34 -15.49 -8.01
CA HIS A 155 0.59 -14.84 -9.07
C HIS A 155 -0.66 -15.66 -9.37
N GLY A 156 -1.81 -15.19 -8.93
CA GLY A 156 -3.07 -15.90 -9.11
C GLY A 156 -4.16 -14.96 -9.61
N VAL A 157 -4.92 -15.39 -10.60
CA VAL A 157 -6.07 -14.62 -11.11
C VAL A 157 -7.04 -14.21 -9.98
N THR A 158 -7.87 -13.21 -10.23
CA THR A 158 -8.91 -12.82 -9.27
C THR A 158 -9.82 -14.01 -8.96
N SER A 159 -10.11 -14.25 -7.67
CA SER A 159 -10.88 -15.41 -7.20
C SER A 159 -10.22 -16.78 -7.46
N SER A 160 -8.89 -16.87 -7.56
CA SER A 160 -8.16 -18.14 -7.60
C SER A 160 -8.04 -18.83 -6.23
N GLY A 161 -8.49 -18.18 -5.17
CA GLY A 161 -8.44 -18.73 -3.81
C GLY A 161 -7.07 -18.57 -3.12
N LYS A 162 -6.26 -17.59 -3.50
CA LYS A 162 -4.98 -17.25 -2.83
C LYS A 162 -5.07 -17.26 -1.30
N THR A 163 -6.17 -16.72 -0.76
CA THR A 163 -6.38 -16.65 0.69
C THR A 163 -6.42 -18.03 1.34
N GLU A 164 -6.99 -19.05 0.69
CA GLU A 164 -6.99 -20.42 1.22
C GLU A 164 -5.58 -21.01 1.24
N THR A 165 -4.77 -20.74 0.20
CA THR A 165 -3.34 -21.11 0.19
C THR A 165 -2.61 -20.48 1.37
N TYR A 166 -2.85 -19.19 1.66
CA TYR A 166 -2.25 -18.50 2.82
C TYR A 166 -2.68 -19.12 4.15
N MET A 167 -3.99 -19.36 4.32
CA MET A 167 -4.52 -19.98 5.54
C MET A 167 -3.91 -21.35 5.78
N LYS A 168 -3.70 -22.13 4.72
CA LYS A 168 -3.06 -23.44 4.82
C LYS A 168 -1.61 -23.35 5.26
N VAL A 169 -0.84 -22.40 4.72
CA VAL A 169 0.55 -22.15 5.17
C VAL A 169 0.57 -21.69 6.65
N ILE A 170 -0.37 -20.84 7.07
CA ILE A 170 -0.50 -20.43 8.48
C ILE A 170 -0.80 -21.64 9.37
N GLU A 171 -1.72 -22.53 9.00
CA GLU A 171 -1.99 -23.76 9.74
C GLU A 171 -0.72 -24.61 9.95
N GLU A 172 0.10 -24.73 8.91
CA GLU A 172 1.35 -25.49 9.01
C GLU A 172 2.39 -24.79 9.90
N CYS A 173 2.42 -23.44 9.92
CA CYS A 173 3.22 -22.69 10.89
C CYS A 173 2.78 -23.01 12.33
N LEU A 174 1.47 -23.00 12.60
CA LEU A 174 0.93 -23.28 13.93
C LEU A 174 1.25 -24.71 14.39
N LYS A 175 1.14 -25.70 13.51
CA LYS A 175 1.54 -27.11 13.81
C LYS A 175 3.01 -27.21 14.23
N GLN A 176 3.87 -26.36 13.68
CA GLN A 176 5.30 -26.28 14.02
C GLN A 176 5.59 -25.37 15.23
N GLN A 177 4.56 -24.92 15.95
CA GLN A 177 4.65 -23.96 17.05
C GLN A 177 5.35 -22.65 16.61
N ARG A 178 5.11 -22.22 15.37
CA ARG A 178 5.62 -20.96 14.80
C ARG A 178 4.46 -19.97 14.64
N THR A 179 4.81 -18.69 14.60
CA THR A 179 3.84 -17.59 14.43
C THR A 179 3.75 -17.17 12.97
N ALA A 180 2.63 -16.55 12.61
CA ALA A 180 2.44 -16.01 11.26
C ALA A 180 1.88 -14.58 11.30
N ILE A 181 2.34 -13.74 10.37
CA ILE A 181 1.84 -12.40 10.15
C ILE A 181 1.16 -12.35 8.78
N MET A 182 -0.12 -12.00 8.76
CA MET A 182 -0.89 -11.75 7.55
C MET A 182 -1.11 -10.26 7.38
N LEU A 183 -0.51 -9.69 6.35
CA LEU A 183 -0.64 -8.28 6.00
C LEU A 183 -1.65 -8.12 4.86
N VAL A 184 -2.61 -7.25 5.08
CA VAL A 184 -3.60 -6.88 4.07
C VAL A 184 -3.63 -5.37 3.91
N PRO A 185 -3.94 -4.82 2.72
CA PRO A 185 -4.16 -3.40 2.57
C PRO A 185 -5.20 -2.90 3.58
N GLU A 186 -4.99 -1.73 4.18
CA GLU A 186 -5.88 -1.22 5.25
C GLU A 186 -7.35 -1.18 4.83
N ILE A 187 -7.60 -0.92 3.55
CA ILE A 187 -8.93 -0.90 2.94
C ILE A 187 -9.56 -2.31 2.90
N SER A 188 -8.73 -3.34 2.71
CA SER A 188 -9.17 -4.74 2.63
C SER A 188 -9.33 -5.40 4.00
N LEU A 189 -8.88 -4.75 5.08
CA LEU A 189 -9.07 -5.21 6.46
C LEU A 189 -10.49 -4.86 6.95
N THR A 190 -11.46 -5.50 6.34
CA THR A 190 -12.89 -5.37 6.66
C THR A 190 -13.31 -6.33 7.76
N SER A 191 -14.46 -6.08 8.36
CA SER A 191 -15.08 -7.01 9.33
C SER A 191 -15.28 -8.41 8.72
N GLN A 192 -15.56 -8.50 7.42
CA GLN A 192 -15.69 -9.76 6.69
C GLN A 192 -14.36 -10.54 6.62
N THR A 193 -13.26 -9.85 6.31
CA THR A 193 -11.92 -10.46 6.27
C THR A 193 -11.53 -10.98 7.65
N ILE A 194 -11.69 -10.15 8.69
CA ILE A 194 -11.37 -10.55 10.07
C ILE A 194 -12.20 -11.77 10.47
N ARG A 195 -13.52 -11.76 10.20
CA ARG A 195 -14.42 -12.87 10.54
C ARG A 195 -13.99 -14.17 9.87
N ARG A 196 -13.53 -14.14 8.62
CA ARG A 196 -13.02 -15.33 7.91
C ARG A 196 -11.80 -15.94 8.60
N PHE A 197 -10.88 -15.10 9.12
CA PHE A 197 -9.75 -15.58 9.91
C PHE A 197 -10.18 -16.11 11.28
N GLN A 198 -11.16 -15.47 11.93
CA GLN A 198 -11.74 -15.96 13.19
C GLN A 198 -12.39 -17.34 13.02
N GLN A 199 -13.15 -17.53 11.93
CA GLN A 199 -13.79 -18.83 11.61
C GLN A 199 -12.77 -19.93 11.34
N ARG A 200 -11.53 -19.57 10.96
CA ARG A 200 -10.47 -20.53 10.65
C ARG A 200 -9.59 -20.86 11.85
N PHE A 201 -9.18 -19.84 12.60
CA PHE A 201 -8.15 -19.94 13.63
C PHE A 201 -8.70 -19.74 15.05
N GLY A 202 -9.97 -19.41 15.19
CA GLY A 202 -10.55 -19.01 16.47
C GLY A 202 -10.21 -17.55 16.83
N THR A 203 -10.71 -17.14 18.01
CA THR A 203 -10.46 -15.78 18.54
C THR A 203 -9.19 -15.71 19.38
N ASP A 204 -8.82 -16.82 20.03
CA ASP A 204 -7.72 -16.87 20.99
C ASP A 204 -6.36 -16.81 20.29
N ASP A 205 -6.16 -17.59 19.24
CA ASP A 205 -4.91 -17.57 18.45
C ASP A 205 -4.77 -16.34 17.55
N LEU A 206 -5.83 -15.51 17.40
CA LEU A 206 -5.84 -14.39 16.45
C LEU A 206 -5.70 -13.04 17.13
N ALA A 207 -4.75 -12.21 16.67
CA ALA A 207 -4.64 -10.80 17.01
C ALA A 207 -4.87 -9.93 15.78
N VAL A 208 -5.50 -8.76 15.97
CA VAL A 208 -5.79 -7.80 14.90
C VAL A 208 -5.09 -6.47 15.17
N LEU A 209 -4.31 -5.97 14.20
CA LEU A 209 -3.58 -4.71 14.32
C LEU A 209 -3.89 -3.76 13.15
N HIS A 210 -4.58 -2.64 13.44
CA HIS A 210 -4.85 -1.59 12.45
C HIS A 210 -5.01 -0.19 13.08
N SER A 211 -5.00 0.84 12.26
CA SER A 211 -5.02 2.26 12.68
C SER A 211 -6.31 2.70 13.39
N LYS A 212 -7.44 2.03 13.12
CA LYS A 212 -8.76 2.35 13.71
C LYS A 212 -8.91 1.87 15.16
N LEU A 213 -8.02 1.03 15.65
CA LEU A 213 -7.99 0.63 17.06
C LEU A 213 -7.55 1.81 17.93
N SER A 214 -8.18 1.98 19.08
CA SER A 214 -7.72 2.90 20.12
C SER A 214 -6.32 2.50 20.62
N LYS A 215 -5.62 3.43 21.26
CA LYS A 215 -4.29 3.14 21.84
C LYS A 215 -4.33 1.98 22.83
N GLY A 216 -5.40 1.90 23.63
CA GLY A 216 -5.57 0.80 24.57
C GLY A 216 -5.82 -0.54 23.91
N GLU A 217 -6.73 -0.61 22.92
CA GLU A 217 -6.98 -1.85 22.16
C GLU A 217 -5.71 -2.34 21.46
N ARG A 218 -4.90 -1.41 20.88
CA ARG A 218 -3.60 -1.77 20.29
C ARG A 218 -2.61 -2.31 21.31
N TYR A 219 -2.58 -1.73 22.52
CA TYR A 219 -1.76 -2.23 23.60
C TYR A 219 -2.16 -3.63 24.01
N ASP A 220 -3.47 -3.89 24.20
CA ASP A 220 -3.98 -5.21 24.59
C ASP A 220 -3.64 -6.27 23.52
N GLN A 221 -3.83 -5.96 22.24
CA GLN A 221 -3.44 -6.87 21.16
C GLN A 221 -1.91 -7.10 21.13
N TRP A 222 -1.12 -6.04 21.35
CA TRP A 222 0.35 -6.15 21.42
C TRP A 222 0.77 -7.10 22.55
N MET A 223 0.14 -6.99 23.72
CA MET A 223 0.43 -7.85 24.86
C MET A 223 0.05 -9.32 24.61
N ARG A 224 -1.11 -9.57 23.99
CA ARG A 224 -1.53 -10.94 23.60
C ARG A 224 -0.54 -11.60 22.62
N ILE A 225 0.00 -10.82 21.68
CA ILE A 225 1.03 -11.32 20.75
C ILE A 225 2.33 -11.58 21.52
N LYS A 226 2.77 -10.63 22.36
CA LYS A 226 4.04 -10.73 23.10
C LYS A 226 4.04 -11.87 24.10
N SER A 227 2.91 -12.15 24.76
CA SER A 227 2.77 -13.30 25.68
C SER A 227 2.74 -14.65 24.96
N GLY A 228 2.58 -14.67 23.62
CA GLY A 228 2.42 -15.89 22.84
C GLY A 228 1.00 -16.47 22.89
N GLU A 229 0.03 -15.77 23.48
CA GLU A 229 -1.38 -16.14 23.45
C GLU A 229 -1.88 -16.14 22.00
N ALA A 230 -1.70 -15.02 21.28
CA ALA A 230 -2.05 -14.95 19.88
C ALA A 230 -0.84 -15.30 19.00
N LYS A 231 -1.00 -16.29 18.14
CA LYS A 231 0.04 -16.81 17.23
C LYS A 231 -0.13 -16.37 15.79
N VAL A 232 -1.33 -15.92 15.41
CA VAL A 232 -1.67 -15.39 14.09
C VAL A 232 -1.97 -13.91 14.22
N VAL A 233 -1.23 -13.08 13.51
CA VAL A 233 -1.44 -11.64 13.48
C VAL A 233 -2.00 -11.26 12.13
N ILE A 234 -3.19 -10.67 12.09
CA ILE A 234 -3.72 -10.04 10.87
C ILE A 234 -3.72 -8.53 11.03
N GLY A 235 -3.24 -7.82 10.04
CA GLY A 235 -3.23 -6.37 10.13
C GLY A 235 -2.85 -5.63 8.88
N ALA A 236 -2.87 -4.29 8.99
CA ALA A 236 -2.39 -3.41 7.96
C ALA A 236 -0.83 -3.35 7.98
N ARG A 237 -0.27 -2.54 7.11
CA ARG A 237 1.18 -2.31 6.94
C ARG A 237 2.00 -2.38 8.23
N SER A 238 1.58 -1.68 9.28
CA SER A 238 2.33 -1.60 10.55
C SER A 238 2.34 -2.92 11.36
N ALA A 239 1.49 -3.88 11.04
CA ALA A 239 1.48 -5.17 11.70
C ALA A 239 2.76 -6.00 11.40
N VAL A 240 3.55 -5.60 10.41
CA VAL A 240 4.88 -6.17 10.18
C VAL A 240 5.81 -6.06 11.39
N PHE A 241 5.57 -5.09 12.28
CA PHE A 241 6.33 -4.89 13.53
C PHE A 241 5.71 -5.57 14.75
N ALA A 242 4.70 -6.41 14.57
CA ALA A 242 4.10 -7.16 15.68
C ALA A 242 5.17 -7.92 16.49
N PRO A 243 5.05 -7.95 17.85
CA PRO A 243 6.08 -8.52 18.72
C PRO A 243 6.01 -10.05 18.77
N VAL A 244 6.00 -10.68 17.60
CA VAL A 244 6.02 -12.14 17.45
C VAL A 244 7.43 -12.67 17.65
N GLU A 245 7.52 -13.79 18.35
CA GLU A 245 8.72 -14.62 18.42
C GLU A 245 8.53 -15.84 17.51
N ASN A 246 9.62 -16.51 17.11
CA ASN A 246 9.59 -17.71 16.27
C ASN A 246 8.74 -17.57 14.99
N LEU A 247 8.97 -16.50 14.24
CA LEU A 247 8.22 -16.17 13.03
C LEU A 247 8.40 -17.24 11.95
N GLY A 248 7.29 -17.86 11.49
CA GLY A 248 7.28 -18.87 10.43
C GLY A 248 6.96 -18.32 9.06
N ALA A 249 5.99 -17.43 8.99
CA ALA A 249 5.58 -16.85 7.72
C ALA A 249 5.18 -15.39 7.84
N VAL A 250 5.51 -14.59 6.84
CA VAL A 250 4.93 -13.28 6.59
C VAL A 250 4.25 -13.29 5.24
N ILE A 251 2.99 -12.95 5.21
CA ILE A 251 2.16 -12.98 4.01
C ILE A 251 1.73 -11.55 3.69
N LEU A 252 1.95 -11.10 2.46
CA LEU A 252 1.47 -9.82 1.95
C LEU A 252 0.44 -10.09 0.86
N ASP A 253 -0.84 -9.88 1.17
CA ASP A 253 -1.89 -9.95 0.15
C ASP A 253 -1.94 -8.64 -0.62
N GLU A 254 -2.25 -8.72 -1.94
CA GLU A 254 -2.21 -7.58 -2.86
C GLU A 254 -0.87 -6.81 -2.75
N GLU A 255 0.27 -7.53 -2.85
CA GLU A 255 1.62 -7.01 -2.58
C GLU A 255 1.99 -5.76 -3.40
N HIS A 256 1.35 -5.58 -4.56
CA HIS A 256 1.53 -4.43 -5.44
C HIS A 256 0.97 -3.11 -4.88
N GLU A 257 0.27 -3.16 -3.73
CA GLU A 257 -0.36 -2.00 -3.17
C GLU A 257 0.63 -0.98 -2.63
N SER A 258 0.53 0.24 -3.15
CA SER A 258 1.41 1.35 -2.73
C SER A 258 1.31 1.68 -1.24
N THR A 259 0.24 1.25 -0.57
CA THR A 259 0.03 1.49 0.87
C THR A 259 0.98 0.70 1.75
N TYR A 260 1.69 -0.30 1.23
CA TYR A 260 2.76 -1.00 1.94
C TYR A 260 4.02 -0.16 2.13
N LYS A 261 4.18 0.93 1.37
CA LYS A 261 5.21 1.93 1.62
C LYS A 261 4.69 3.04 2.54
N SER A 262 5.46 3.37 3.59
CA SER A 262 5.08 4.42 4.53
C SER A 262 5.35 5.81 3.96
N ASP A 263 4.33 6.69 4.04
CA ASP A 263 4.48 8.11 3.70
C ASP A 263 4.98 8.95 4.88
N MET A 264 4.89 8.40 6.10
CA MET A 264 5.37 9.03 7.34
C MET A 264 6.73 8.46 7.75
N SER A 265 7.53 9.26 8.48
CA SER A 265 8.78 8.75 9.07
C SER A 265 8.51 7.70 10.16
N PRO A 266 9.26 6.60 10.11
CA PRO A 266 10.19 6.15 9.06
C PRO A 266 9.44 5.74 7.79
N LYS A 267 9.99 6.14 6.62
CA LYS A 267 9.37 5.86 5.31
C LYS A 267 9.73 4.46 4.80
N TYR A 268 9.47 3.45 5.62
CA TYR A 268 9.82 2.07 5.33
C TYR A 268 8.95 1.43 4.24
N ASP A 269 9.51 0.44 3.59
CA ASP A 269 8.79 -0.51 2.74
C ASP A 269 8.53 -1.79 3.53
N THR A 270 7.26 -2.15 3.66
CA THR A 270 6.81 -3.30 4.45
C THR A 270 7.37 -4.61 3.92
N LEU A 271 7.49 -4.75 2.61
CA LEU A 271 8.06 -5.94 1.98
C LEU A 271 9.53 -6.13 2.37
N GLU A 272 10.33 -5.04 2.30
CA GLU A 272 11.74 -5.12 2.69
C GLU A 272 11.89 -5.50 4.17
N VAL A 273 11.08 -4.89 5.05
CA VAL A 273 11.07 -5.24 6.50
C VAL A 273 10.63 -6.69 6.72
N ALA A 274 9.58 -7.15 6.02
CA ALA A 274 9.08 -8.53 6.12
C ALA A 274 10.16 -9.55 5.73
N ILE A 275 10.88 -9.29 4.64
CA ILE A 275 12.00 -10.13 4.17
C ILE A 275 13.12 -10.19 5.23
N GLN A 276 13.50 -9.05 5.81
CA GLN A 276 14.56 -9.03 6.84
C GLN A 276 14.14 -9.82 8.08
N ARG A 277 12.90 -9.62 8.57
CA ARG A 277 12.38 -10.38 9.72
C ARG A 277 12.31 -11.88 9.45
N ALA A 278 11.74 -12.26 8.31
CA ALA A 278 11.61 -13.66 7.92
C ALA A 278 12.98 -14.32 7.73
N ARG A 279 13.94 -13.64 7.10
CA ARG A 279 15.31 -14.14 6.90
C ARG A 279 15.98 -14.49 8.24
N ARG A 280 15.82 -13.62 9.24
CA ARG A 280 16.40 -13.84 10.56
C ARG A 280 15.82 -15.05 11.28
N SER A 281 14.52 -15.28 11.15
CA SER A 281 13.83 -16.38 11.83
C SER A 281 13.80 -17.69 11.03
N GLY A 282 14.44 -17.74 9.85
CA GLY A 282 14.29 -18.85 8.91
C GLY A 282 12.82 -19.03 8.50
N GLY A 283 12.12 -17.94 8.26
CA GLY A 283 10.74 -17.94 7.83
C GLY A 283 10.57 -17.69 6.35
N VAL A 284 9.38 -17.96 5.83
CA VAL A 284 9.01 -17.73 4.44
C VAL A 284 8.25 -16.42 4.28
N VAL A 285 8.36 -15.81 3.10
CA VAL A 285 7.55 -14.64 2.72
C VAL A 285 6.70 -15.02 1.52
N LEU A 286 5.38 -14.83 1.62
CA LEU A 286 4.45 -15.05 0.53
C LEU A 286 3.89 -13.71 0.05
N LEU A 287 4.10 -13.41 -1.22
CA LEU A 287 3.63 -12.22 -1.90
C LEU A 287 2.49 -12.60 -2.83
N GLY A 288 1.28 -12.22 -2.49
CA GLY A 288 0.12 -12.58 -3.29
C GLY A 288 -0.43 -11.42 -4.09
N SER A 289 -0.66 -11.65 -5.39
CA SER A 289 -1.28 -10.66 -6.26
C SER A 289 -1.92 -11.31 -7.50
N ALA A 290 -2.96 -10.68 -8.02
CA ALA A 290 -3.46 -10.96 -9.36
C ALA A 290 -2.69 -10.17 -10.44
N THR A 291 -2.07 -9.07 -10.02
CA THR A 291 -1.31 -8.15 -10.85
C THR A 291 -0.02 -7.78 -10.10
N PRO A 292 0.95 -8.68 -10.00
CA PRO A 292 2.18 -8.43 -9.26
C PRO A 292 2.84 -7.09 -9.61
N SER A 293 3.55 -6.51 -8.65
CA SER A 293 4.39 -5.35 -8.96
C SER A 293 5.49 -5.75 -9.94
N LEU A 294 5.85 -4.84 -10.84
CA LEU A 294 6.94 -5.11 -11.80
C LEU A 294 8.25 -5.45 -11.12
N THR A 295 8.51 -4.86 -9.95
CA THR A 295 9.69 -5.16 -9.15
C THR A 295 9.68 -6.60 -8.63
N SER A 296 8.55 -7.08 -8.08
CA SER A 296 8.43 -8.46 -7.59
C SER A 296 8.49 -9.47 -8.74
N ALA A 297 7.83 -9.16 -9.87
CA ALA A 297 7.88 -9.99 -11.07
C ALA A 297 9.30 -10.07 -11.66
N PHE A 298 10.02 -8.96 -11.69
CA PHE A 298 11.41 -8.91 -12.15
C PHE A 298 12.35 -9.74 -11.25
N ARG A 299 12.20 -9.63 -9.93
CA ARG A 299 12.97 -10.46 -8.99
C ARG A 299 12.65 -11.95 -9.13
N ALA A 300 11.39 -12.28 -9.40
CA ALA A 300 11.01 -13.66 -9.71
C ALA A 300 11.63 -14.14 -11.03
N ALA A 301 11.64 -13.30 -12.07
CA ALA A 301 12.29 -13.63 -13.34
C ALA A 301 13.83 -13.80 -13.21
N LYS A 302 14.46 -13.13 -12.24
CA LYS A 302 15.88 -13.30 -11.89
C LYS A 302 16.14 -14.50 -10.97
N GLY A 303 15.11 -15.23 -10.52
CA GLY A 303 15.26 -16.38 -9.61
C GLY A 303 15.47 -15.99 -8.14
N GLU A 304 15.40 -14.70 -7.79
CA GLU A 304 15.45 -14.25 -6.39
C GLU A 304 14.19 -14.66 -5.62
N TYR A 305 13.04 -14.61 -6.26
CA TYR A 305 11.76 -15.08 -5.75
C TYR A 305 11.32 -16.32 -6.52
N GLU A 306 10.63 -17.23 -5.86
CA GLU A 306 10.02 -18.37 -6.52
C GLU A 306 8.61 -18.04 -6.98
N LYS A 307 8.34 -18.14 -8.30
CA LYS A 307 7.02 -17.85 -8.87
C LYS A 307 6.11 -19.06 -8.76
N ILE A 308 4.94 -18.87 -8.18
CA ILE A 308 3.85 -19.84 -8.11
C ILE A 308 2.65 -19.27 -8.89
N LEU A 309 2.03 -20.07 -9.75
CA LEU A 309 0.92 -19.65 -10.60
C LEU A 309 -0.38 -20.34 -10.16
N LEU A 310 -1.45 -19.54 -9.94
CA LEU A 310 -2.82 -20.00 -9.76
C LEU A 310 -3.66 -19.47 -10.93
N LYS A 311 -3.76 -20.23 -12.01
CA LYS A 311 -4.31 -19.78 -13.29
C LYS A 311 -5.83 -19.82 -13.35
N THR A 312 -6.47 -20.66 -12.52
CA THR A 312 -7.89 -20.92 -12.60
C THR A 312 -8.64 -20.28 -11.43
N ARG A 313 -9.85 -19.78 -11.69
CA ARG A 313 -10.78 -19.40 -10.63
C ARG A 313 -11.27 -20.64 -9.90
N TYR A 314 -11.39 -20.55 -8.56
CA TYR A 314 -11.82 -21.69 -7.75
C TYR A 314 -13.22 -22.23 -8.15
N ASN A 315 -14.13 -21.35 -8.59
CA ASN A 315 -15.47 -21.69 -9.05
C ASN A 315 -15.54 -22.01 -10.55
N LYS A 316 -14.40 -22.04 -11.26
CA LYS A 316 -14.27 -22.32 -12.70
C LYS A 316 -15.06 -21.37 -13.62
N THR A 317 -15.60 -20.25 -13.09
CA THR A 317 -16.27 -19.25 -13.94
C THR A 317 -15.26 -18.53 -14.83
N PRO A 318 -15.60 -18.24 -16.10
CA PRO A 318 -14.71 -17.50 -17.00
C PRO A 318 -14.46 -16.09 -16.49
N LEU A 319 -13.36 -15.48 -16.93
CA LEU A 319 -13.10 -14.07 -16.70
C LEU A 319 -14.20 -13.21 -17.35
N PRO A 320 -14.53 -12.02 -16.80
CA PRO A 320 -15.58 -11.17 -17.35
C PRO A 320 -15.21 -10.69 -18.75
N HIS A 321 -16.23 -10.51 -19.59
CA HIS A 321 -16.05 -9.89 -20.89
C HIS A 321 -15.79 -8.38 -20.71
N VAL A 322 -14.68 -7.90 -21.27
CA VAL A 322 -14.24 -6.50 -21.16
C VAL A 322 -14.32 -5.83 -22.52
N GLU A 323 -15.03 -4.71 -22.60
CA GLU A 323 -15.15 -3.88 -23.79
C GLU A 323 -14.53 -2.50 -23.54
N VAL A 324 -13.69 -2.04 -24.47
CA VAL A 324 -13.07 -0.69 -24.42
C VAL A 324 -13.82 0.23 -25.36
N VAL A 325 -14.33 1.35 -24.84
CA VAL A 325 -15.07 2.34 -25.60
C VAL A 325 -14.20 3.58 -25.83
N ASP A 326 -14.10 3.98 -27.10
CA ASP A 326 -13.40 5.19 -27.50
C ASP A 326 -14.26 6.43 -27.31
N MET A 327 -13.98 7.20 -26.27
CA MET A 327 -14.71 8.43 -25.96
C MET A 327 -14.46 9.55 -26.99
N ARG A 328 -13.47 9.42 -27.87
CA ARG A 328 -13.22 10.37 -28.98
C ARG A 328 -14.30 10.18 -30.06
N GLU A 329 -14.65 8.93 -30.35
CA GLU A 329 -15.71 8.62 -31.31
C GLU A 329 -17.08 9.00 -30.78
N GLU A 330 -17.36 8.75 -29.48
CA GLU A 330 -18.58 9.23 -28.80
C GLU A 330 -18.76 10.74 -28.97
N LEU A 331 -17.67 11.51 -28.77
CA LEU A 331 -17.70 12.98 -28.93
C LEU A 331 -17.95 13.40 -30.39
N LYS A 332 -17.39 12.69 -31.37
CA LYS A 332 -17.63 12.95 -32.81
C LYS A 332 -19.08 12.70 -33.20
N GLN A 333 -19.69 11.67 -32.59
CA GLN A 333 -21.11 11.33 -32.78
C GLN A 333 -22.05 12.27 -31.99
N GLY A 334 -21.52 13.27 -31.29
CA GLY A 334 -22.28 14.29 -30.56
C GLY A 334 -22.57 13.94 -29.10
N ASN A 335 -22.13 12.77 -28.62
CA ASN A 335 -22.28 12.43 -27.20
C ASN A 335 -21.26 13.22 -26.33
N LYS A 336 -21.78 14.19 -25.57
CA LYS A 336 -21.00 15.02 -24.64
C LYS A 336 -21.10 14.53 -23.18
N SER A 337 -21.88 13.47 -22.94
CA SER A 337 -22.04 12.84 -21.62
C SER A 337 -20.71 12.29 -21.09
N ILE A 338 -20.66 12.09 -19.77
CA ILE A 338 -19.58 11.31 -19.14
C ILE A 338 -19.77 9.80 -19.36
N PHE A 339 -20.99 9.39 -19.70
CA PHE A 339 -21.31 8.01 -20.04
C PHE A 339 -21.35 7.84 -21.55
N SER A 340 -20.65 6.85 -22.07
CA SER A 340 -20.80 6.40 -23.45
C SER A 340 -22.18 5.79 -23.66
N ILE A 341 -22.65 5.76 -24.89
CA ILE A 341 -23.92 5.10 -25.26
C ILE A 341 -23.86 3.64 -24.79
N LYS A 342 -22.76 2.97 -25.04
CA LYS A 342 -22.57 1.57 -24.65
C LYS A 342 -22.67 1.35 -23.13
N LEU A 343 -22.00 2.19 -22.32
CA LEU A 343 -22.07 2.06 -20.85
C LEU A 343 -23.49 2.33 -20.36
N TYR A 344 -24.17 3.33 -20.91
CA TYR A 344 -25.56 3.63 -20.59
C TYR A 344 -26.49 2.42 -20.85
N GLU A 345 -26.39 1.82 -22.03
CA GLU A 345 -27.21 0.65 -22.41
C GLU A 345 -26.94 -0.55 -21.48
N GLN A 346 -25.65 -0.81 -21.16
CA GLN A 346 -25.29 -1.91 -20.28
C GLN A 346 -25.74 -1.67 -18.81
N ILE A 347 -25.73 -0.43 -18.33
CA ILE A 347 -26.27 -0.10 -17.00
C ILE A 347 -27.78 -0.38 -16.99
N ARG A 348 -28.52 0.10 -17.99
CA ARG A 348 -29.97 -0.15 -18.11
C ARG A 348 -30.27 -1.65 -18.11
N ALA A 349 -29.66 -2.39 -19.00
CA ALA A 349 -29.87 -3.84 -19.10
C ALA A 349 -29.54 -4.56 -17.77
N CYS A 350 -28.48 -4.16 -17.09
CA CYS A 350 -28.08 -4.75 -15.81
C CYS A 350 -29.13 -4.47 -14.70
N LEU A 351 -29.66 -3.25 -14.65
CA LEU A 351 -30.71 -2.86 -13.69
C LEU A 351 -32.04 -3.56 -14.00
N ASP A 352 -32.41 -3.66 -15.28
CA ASP A 352 -33.62 -4.38 -15.72
C ASP A 352 -33.56 -5.88 -15.37
N GLU A 353 -32.33 -6.47 -15.33
CA GLU A 353 -32.10 -7.84 -14.86
C GLU A 353 -32.11 -7.97 -13.31
N GLY A 354 -32.36 -6.87 -12.56
CA GLY A 354 -32.28 -6.85 -11.09
C GLY A 354 -30.87 -7.05 -10.53
N ARG A 355 -29.84 -6.74 -11.32
CA ARG A 355 -28.43 -6.89 -10.96
C ARG A 355 -27.79 -5.55 -10.61
N GLN A 356 -26.71 -5.60 -9.86
CA GLN A 356 -26.03 -4.42 -9.36
C GLN A 356 -24.91 -3.95 -10.28
N VAL A 357 -24.64 -2.65 -10.24
CA VAL A 357 -23.63 -1.96 -11.05
C VAL A 357 -22.58 -1.33 -10.14
N ILE A 358 -21.30 -1.45 -10.49
CA ILE A 358 -20.21 -0.68 -9.90
C ILE A 358 -19.70 0.32 -10.95
N LEU A 359 -19.72 1.61 -10.62
CA LEU A 359 -19.07 2.65 -11.41
C LEU A 359 -17.75 3.05 -10.74
N PHE A 360 -16.66 2.68 -11.38
CA PHE A 360 -15.32 2.93 -10.88
C PHE A 360 -14.71 4.19 -11.50
N LEU A 361 -14.21 5.07 -10.65
CA LEU A 361 -13.48 6.28 -11.03
C LEU A 361 -12.18 6.37 -10.25
N ASN A 362 -11.03 6.28 -10.91
CA ASN A 362 -9.77 6.46 -10.22
C ASN A 362 -9.42 7.95 -10.03
N ARG A 363 -9.84 8.50 -8.88
CA ARG A 363 -9.46 9.87 -8.51
C ARG A 363 -8.57 9.84 -7.25
N ARG A 364 -7.24 9.86 -7.45
CA ARG A 364 -6.29 10.23 -6.39
C ARG A 364 -5.49 11.45 -6.85
N GLY A 365 -5.54 12.54 -6.09
CA GLY A 365 -4.67 13.70 -6.21
C GLY A 365 -5.23 14.88 -7.01
N TYR A 366 -4.71 16.06 -6.67
CA TYR A 366 -5.01 17.37 -7.29
C TYR A 366 -4.28 17.60 -8.63
N SER A 367 -3.65 16.59 -9.20
CA SER A 367 -2.88 16.74 -10.44
C SER A 367 -3.85 16.91 -11.62
N THR A 368 -4.06 18.15 -12.04
CA THR A 368 -4.78 18.46 -13.27
C THR A 368 -3.79 18.42 -14.42
N PHE A 369 -4.03 17.55 -15.39
CA PHE A 369 -3.28 17.55 -16.64
C PHE A 369 -4.15 18.11 -17.76
N LEU A 370 -3.49 18.62 -18.79
CA LEU A 370 -4.15 19.10 -20.00
C LEU A 370 -4.33 17.95 -20.98
N SER A 371 -5.59 17.69 -21.37
CA SER A 371 -5.89 16.68 -22.38
C SER A 371 -6.89 17.17 -23.41
N CYS A 372 -6.74 16.67 -24.62
CA CYS A 372 -7.68 16.90 -25.71
C CYS A 372 -8.69 15.76 -25.79
N ARG A 373 -9.98 16.08 -25.63
CA ARG A 373 -11.06 15.10 -25.75
C ARG A 373 -11.31 14.61 -27.17
N SER A 374 -10.84 15.35 -28.18
CA SER A 374 -11.04 14.98 -29.59
C SER A 374 -10.02 13.97 -30.10
N CYS A 375 -8.77 13.99 -29.61
CA CYS A 375 -7.72 13.09 -30.09
C CYS A 375 -6.94 12.35 -29.00
N GLY A 376 -7.24 12.60 -27.71
CA GLY A 376 -6.54 11.97 -26.61
C GLY A 376 -5.17 12.59 -26.29
N TYR A 377 -4.73 13.63 -27.01
CA TYR A 377 -3.45 14.28 -26.74
C TYR A 377 -3.34 14.70 -25.26
N VAL A 378 -2.19 14.42 -24.66
CA VAL A 378 -1.83 14.86 -23.32
C VAL A 378 -0.47 15.52 -23.37
N MET A 379 -0.34 16.67 -22.72
CA MET A 379 0.92 17.39 -22.65
C MET A 379 1.92 16.63 -21.79
N ARG A 380 3.01 16.15 -22.43
CA ARG A 380 4.06 15.35 -21.79
C ARG A 380 5.39 16.10 -21.82
N CYS A 381 6.24 15.81 -20.85
CA CYS A 381 7.61 16.30 -20.82
C CYS A 381 8.45 15.54 -21.86
N GLU A 382 9.13 16.28 -22.73
CA GLU A 382 9.98 15.70 -23.79
C GLU A 382 11.18 14.92 -23.24
N GLU A 383 11.69 15.30 -22.07
CA GLU A 383 12.85 14.64 -21.45
C GLU A 383 12.45 13.42 -20.61
N CYS A 384 11.34 13.52 -19.88
CA CYS A 384 10.93 12.48 -18.92
C CYS A 384 9.82 11.58 -19.44
N GLY A 385 9.17 11.91 -20.56
CA GLY A 385 8.02 11.16 -21.10
C GLY A 385 6.75 11.17 -20.27
N ILE A 386 6.77 11.70 -19.03
CA ILE A 386 5.62 11.74 -18.13
C ILE A 386 4.71 12.93 -18.41
N SER A 387 3.45 12.81 -18.01
CA SER A 387 2.47 13.90 -18.12
C SER A 387 2.87 15.10 -17.27
N MET A 388 2.71 16.31 -17.83
CA MET A 388 2.98 17.54 -17.10
C MET A 388 1.75 18.00 -16.31
N THR A 389 1.97 18.59 -15.14
CA THR A 389 0.91 19.09 -14.25
C THR A 389 0.64 20.57 -14.48
N TYR A 390 -0.62 20.93 -14.65
CA TYR A 390 -1.06 22.32 -14.74
C TYR A 390 -1.31 22.94 -13.36
N HIS A 391 -0.62 24.04 -13.08
CA HIS A 391 -0.76 24.83 -11.84
C HIS A 391 -1.62 26.07 -12.12
N LYS A 392 -2.92 25.96 -11.84
CA LYS A 392 -3.91 27.03 -12.12
C LYS A 392 -3.52 28.38 -11.49
N ALA A 393 -3.00 28.38 -10.26
CA ALA A 393 -2.62 29.60 -9.54
C ALA A 393 -1.46 30.36 -10.20
N ARG A 394 -0.60 29.68 -10.94
CA ARG A 394 0.58 30.26 -11.61
C ARG A 394 0.42 30.36 -13.14
N GLY A 395 -0.64 29.77 -13.69
CA GLY A 395 -0.85 29.71 -15.14
C GLY A 395 0.27 29.00 -15.89
N GLU A 396 0.89 27.98 -15.29
CA GLU A 396 2.03 27.25 -15.87
C GLU A 396 1.83 25.74 -15.83
N VAL A 397 2.50 25.04 -16.74
CA VAL A 397 2.55 23.58 -16.78
C VAL A 397 3.97 23.13 -16.39
N VAL A 398 4.08 22.20 -15.44
CA VAL A 398 5.36 21.80 -14.81
C VAL A 398 5.55 20.29 -14.88
N CYS A 399 6.74 19.86 -15.28
CA CYS A 399 7.19 18.49 -15.10
C CYS A 399 7.70 18.29 -13.66
N HIS A 400 7.06 17.42 -12.91
CA HIS A 400 7.48 17.12 -11.52
C HIS A 400 8.67 16.15 -11.43
N TYR A 401 9.35 15.82 -12.52
CA TYR A 401 10.58 15.01 -12.53
C TYR A 401 11.82 15.85 -12.82
N CYS A 402 11.88 16.59 -13.90
CA CYS A 402 13.05 17.42 -14.25
C CYS A 402 12.86 18.91 -13.94
N GLY A 403 11.65 19.36 -13.58
CA GLY A 403 11.38 20.77 -13.29
C GLY A 403 11.09 21.63 -14.52
N ARG A 404 11.08 21.07 -15.73
CA ARG A 404 10.76 21.83 -16.95
C ARG A 404 9.41 22.52 -16.82
N ARG A 405 9.36 23.80 -17.18
CA ARG A 405 8.17 24.65 -17.06
C ARG A 405 7.82 25.27 -18.40
N THR A 406 6.54 25.46 -18.65
CA THR A 406 6.05 26.29 -19.76
C THR A 406 4.82 27.06 -19.33
N LYS A 407 4.75 28.32 -19.73
CA LYS A 407 3.57 29.18 -19.59
C LYS A 407 2.68 29.15 -20.85
N ILE A 408 3.14 28.47 -21.90
CA ILE A 408 2.36 28.31 -23.11
C ILE A 408 1.32 27.23 -22.87
N ILE A 409 0.09 27.66 -22.60
CA ILE A 409 -1.07 26.80 -22.50
C ILE A 409 -1.78 26.91 -23.85
N PRO A 410 -1.90 25.82 -24.60
CA PRO A 410 -2.52 25.89 -25.91
C PRO A 410 -4.03 26.09 -25.81
N ASP A 411 -4.58 27.10 -26.44
CA ASP A 411 -6.04 27.32 -26.60
C ASP A 411 -6.67 26.28 -27.52
N VAL A 412 -5.86 25.74 -28.42
CA VAL A 412 -6.22 24.68 -29.36
C VAL A 412 -5.23 23.52 -29.22
N CYS A 413 -5.70 22.31 -29.42
CA CYS A 413 -4.84 21.13 -29.33
C CYS A 413 -3.70 21.19 -30.37
N PRO A 414 -2.41 21.10 -29.97
CA PRO A 414 -1.29 21.14 -30.91
C PRO A 414 -1.25 19.92 -31.83
N ALA A 415 -1.90 18.81 -31.48
CA ALA A 415 -1.93 17.60 -32.29
C ALA A 415 -3.06 17.58 -33.34
N CYS A 416 -4.25 18.17 -33.04
CA CYS A 416 -5.41 18.08 -33.95
C CYS A 416 -6.15 19.40 -34.18
N GLY A 417 -5.68 20.54 -33.64
CA GLY A 417 -6.29 21.86 -33.81
C GLY A 417 -7.64 22.05 -33.09
N SER A 418 -8.14 21.04 -32.35
CA SER A 418 -9.42 21.10 -31.68
C SER A 418 -9.42 22.04 -30.48
N LYS A 419 -10.55 22.75 -30.26
CA LYS A 419 -10.78 23.60 -29.08
C LYS A 419 -11.19 22.79 -27.83
N TYR A 420 -11.27 21.46 -27.92
CA TYR A 420 -11.65 20.58 -26.79
C TYR A 420 -10.43 20.16 -25.92
N ILE A 421 -9.36 20.97 -25.91
CA ILE A 421 -8.26 20.81 -24.95
C ILE A 421 -8.66 21.49 -23.62
N ARG A 422 -8.68 20.76 -22.55
CA ARG A 422 -9.10 21.24 -21.22
C ARG A 422 -8.42 20.47 -20.09
N HIS A 423 -8.58 21.01 -18.89
CA HIS A 423 -8.23 20.28 -17.67
C HIS A 423 -9.12 19.06 -17.53
N PHE A 424 -8.51 17.91 -17.36
CA PHE A 424 -9.23 16.68 -17.10
C PHE A 424 -9.49 16.55 -15.58
N GLY A 425 -10.76 16.45 -15.19
CA GLY A 425 -11.13 16.28 -13.77
C GLY A 425 -12.63 16.10 -13.58
N THR A 426 -13.11 14.86 -13.57
CA THR A 426 -14.45 14.50 -13.12
C THR A 426 -14.32 13.87 -11.73
N GLY A 427 -15.09 14.36 -10.73
CA GLY A 427 -15.14 13.76 -9.39
C GLY A 427 -16.26 12.74 -9.26
N THR A 428 -16.18 11.91 -8.24
CA THR A 428 -17.22 10.95 -7.86
C THR A 428 -18.57 11.64 -7.63
N GLU A 429 -18.59 12.85 -7.05
CA GLU A 429 -19.79 13.69 -6.88
C GLU A 429 -20.46 14.03 -8.21
N LYS A 430 -19.65 14.39 -9.21
CA LYS A 430 -20.19 14.70 -10.54
C LYS A 430 -20.75 13.47 -11.25
N VAL A 431 -20.09 12.31 -11.05
CA VAL A 431 -20.60 11.02 -11.57
C VAL A 431 -21.90 10.66 -10.88
N GLU A 432 -22.01 10.84 -9.56
CA GLU A 432 -23.23 10.61 -8.76
C GLU A 432 -24.38 11.50 -9.23
N GLU A 433 -24.14 12.81 -9.38
CA GLU A 433 -25.15 13.77 -9.88
C GLU A 433 -25.70 13.38 -11.26
N ILE A 434 -24.80 13.04 -12.18
CA ILE A 434 -25.20 12.67 -13.55
C ILE A 434 -25.90 11.30 -13.56
N ALA A 435 -25.41 10.33 -12.79
CA ALA A 435 -26.05 9.02 -12.66
C ALA A 435 -27.46 9.14 -12.09
N GLY A 436 -27.69 9.98 -11.05
CA GLY A 436 -29.02 10.22 -10.48
C GLY A 436 -29.99 10.85 -11.46
N LYS A 437 -29.51 11.75 -12.35
CA LYS A 437 -30.34 12.32 -13.42
C LYS A 437 -30.64 11.34 -14.54
N THR A 438 -29.71 10.41 -14.82
CA THR A 438 -29.80 9.46 -15.93
C THR A 438 -30.62 8.22 -15.56
N PHE A 439 -30.53 7.80 -14.29
CA PHE A 439 -31.19 6.61 -13.73
C PHE A 439 -32.00 6.98 -12.48
N PRO A 440 -33.12 7.72 -12.62
CA PRO A 440 -33.85 8.28 -11.48
C PRO A 440 -34.49 7.22 -10.57
N ASP A 441 -34.75 6.03 -11.10
CA ASP A 441 -35.37 4.92 -10.36
C ASP A 441 -34.37 4.07 -9.59
N ALA A 442 -33.05 4.26 -9.81
CA ALA A 442 -32.01 3.47 -9.18
C ALA A 442 -31.54 4.06 -7.84
N VAL A 443 -31.35 3.22 -6.84
CA VAL A 443 -30.72 3.60 -5.56
C VAL A 443 -29.22 3.68 -5.76
N ILE A 444 -28.68 4.89 -5.68
CA ILE A 444 -27.26 5.18 -5.92
C ILE A 444 -26.57 5.53 -4.61
N GLU A 445 -25.44 4.91 -4.34
CA GLU A 445 -24.56 5.26 -3.21
C GLU A 445 -23.13 5.52 -3.66
N ARG A 446 -22.45 6.41 -2.94
CA ARG A 446 -21.07 6.78 -3.19
C ARG A 446 -20.14 6.30 -2.07
N LEU A 447 -19.03 5.68 -2.45
CA LEU A 447 -18.00 5.21 -1.54
C LEU A 447 -16.63 5.79 -1.93
N ASP A 448 -16.24 6.86 -1.29
CA ASP A 448 -14.93 7.51 -1.44
C ASP A 448 -14.35 7.94 -0.07
N LEU A 449 -13.19 8.59 -0.09
CA LEU A 449 -12.52 9.03 1.14
C LEU A 449 -13.35 10.06 1.94
N ASP A 450 -14.20 10.85 1.27
CA ASP A 450 -15.00 11.87 1.96
C ASP A 450 -16.19 11.23 2.67
N THR A 451 -16.86 10.27 2.04
CA THR A 451 -17.92 9.47 2.67
C THR A 451 -17.40 8.52 3.73
N ALA A 452 -16.12 8.12 3.63
CA ALA A 452 -15.45 7.17 4.54
C ALA A 452 -14.97 7.77 5.87
N LYS A 453 -15.06 9.10 6.08
CA LYS A 453 -14.51 9.79 7.28
C LYS A 453 -15.20 9.41 8.59
N ARG A 454 -16.45 8.98 8.58
CA ARG A 454 -17.17 8.58 9.79
C ARG A 454 -16.90 7.11 10.12
N LYS A 455 -16.60 6.81 11.38
CA LYS A 455 -16.40 5.44 11.85
C LYS A 455 -17.62 4.57 11.51
N GLY A 456 -17.43 3.47 10.81
CA GLY A 456 -18.50 2.54 10.43
C GLY A 456 -19.28 2.89 9.15
N SER A 457 -19.04 4.05 8.52
CA SER A 457 -19.77 4.43 7.30
C SER A 457 -19.46 3.49 6.11
N ILE A 458 -18.22 3.06 5.97
CA ILE A 458 -17.81 2.10 4.93
C ILE A 458 -18.57 0.78 5.09
N ASP A 459 -18.54 0.20 6.30
CA ASP A 459 -19.19 -1.10 6.57
C ASP A 459 -20.71 -1.01 6.37
N ALA A 460 -21.33 0.15 6.70
CA ALA A 460 -22.76 0.38 6.50
C ALA A 460 -23.13 0.44 5.01
N ILE A 461 -22.38 1.19 4.18
CA ILE A 461 -22.60 1.27 2.73
C ILE A 461 -22.43 -0.12 2.09
N LEU A 462 -21.33 -0.80 2.41
CA LEU A 462 -21.04 -2.12 1.87
C LEU A 462 -22.08 -3.17 2.29
N SER A 463 -22.61 -3.07 3.53
CA SER A 463 -23.69 -3.94 3.99
C SER A 463 -24.99 -3.70 3.22
N ARG A 464 -25.34 -2.43 2.92
CA ARG A 464 -26.54 -2.13 2.11
C ARG A 464 -26.37 -2.66 0.69
N PHE A 465 -25.23 -2.41 0.06
CA PHE A 465 -24.93 -2.91 -1.28
C PHE A 465 -24.94 -4.44 -1.30
N GLY A 466 -24.29 -5.12 -0.36
CA GLY A 466 -24.27 -6.58 -0.27
C GLY A 466 -25.65 -7.21 -0.01
N LYS A 467 -26.60 -6.46 0.57
CA LYS A 467 -28.00 -6.89 0.78
C LYS A 467 -28.93 -6.52 -0.38
N GLY A 468 -28.41 -6.00 -1.49
CA GLY A 468 -29.21 -5.60 -2.65
C GLY A 468 -30.08 -4.35 -2.43
N LYS A 469 -29.75 -3.52 -1.43
CA LYS A 469 -30.50 -2.27 -1.16
C LYS A 469 -29.95 -1.07 -1.92
N THR A 470 -28.89 -1.24 -2.66
CA THR A 470 -28.23 -0.24 -3.51
C THR A 470 -28.03 -0.86 -4.88
N ASP A 471 -28.45 -0.19 -5.93
CA ASP A 471 -28.39 -0.68 -7.31
C ASP A 471 -27.08 -0.29 -7.98
N ILE A 472 -26.64 0.97 -7.78
CA ILE A 472 -25.41 1.51 -8.36
C ILE A 472 -24.47 1.98 -7.23
N LEU A 473 -23.29 1.37 -7.14
CA LEU A 473 -22.24 1.81 -6.25
C LEU A 473 -21.17 2.58 -7.02
N ILE A 474 -21.02 3.88 -6.73
CA ILE A 474 -20.02 4.74 -7.34
C ILE A 474 -18.84 4.86 -6.38
N GLY A 475 -17.62 4.62 -6.87
CA GLY A 475 -16.51 4.80 -5.97
C GLY A 475 -15.13 4.79 -6.63
N THR A 476 -14.15 4.97 -5.77
CA THR A 476 -12.73 4.95 -6.13
C THR A 476 -12.13 3.57 -5.82
N GLN A 477 -10.84 3.51 -5.53
CA GLN A 477 -10.15 2.25 -5.19
C GLN A 477 -10.82 1.46 -4.05
N LEU A 478 -11.64 2.11 -3.20
CA LEU A 478 -12.39 1.45 -2.13
C LEU A 478 -13.35 0.37 -2.66
N VAL A 479 -13.99 0.59 -3.81
CA VAL A 479 -14.94 -0.37 -4.41
C VAL A 479 -14.24 -1.45 -5.24
N ALA A 480 -13.00 -1.20 -5.68
CA ALA A 480 -12.22 -2.15 -6.45
C ALA A 480 -11.53 -3.22 -5.58
N LYS A 481 -11.50 -3.08 -4.24
CA LYS A 481 -10.68 -3.89 -3.35
C LYS A 481 -11.47 -4.64 -2.29
N GLY A 482 -11.03 -5.88 -1.99
CA GLY A 482 -11.39 -6.63 -0.78
C GLY A 482 -12.86 -7.04 -0.62
N LEU A 483 -13.74 -6.74 -1.59
CA LEU A 483 -15.18 -6.95 -1.48
C LEU A 483 -15.63 -8.09 -2.38
N ASP A 484 -16.52 -8.92 -1.86
CA ASP A 484 -17.11 -10.03 -2.60
C ASP A 484 -18.63 -9.84 -2.68
N PHE A 485 -19.12 -9.49 -3.88
CA PHE A 485 -20.53 -9.30 -4.18
C PHE A 485 -20.93 -10.20 -5.32
N SER A 486 -21.80 -11.15 -5.07
CA SER A 486 -22.25 -12.14 -6.07
C SER A 486 -23.19 -11.56 -7.11
N ASN A 487 -23.93 -10.46 -6.79
CA ASN A 487 -24.95 -9.87 -7.67
C ASN A 487 -24.45 -8.76 -8.60
N VAL A 488 -23.13 -8.49 -8.62
CA VAL A 488 -22.57 -7.46 -9.52
C VAL A 488 -22.51 -7.98 -10.96
N GLY A 489 -23.37 -7.44 -11.81
CA GLY A 489 -23.46 -7.78 -13.24
C GLY A 489 -22.55 -6.95 -14.13
N LEU A 490 -22.35 -5.67 -13.77
CA LEU A 490 -21.60 -4.72 -14.58
C LEU A 490 -20.60 -3.91 -13.75
N VAL A 491 -19.40 -3.74 -14.29
CA VAL A 491 -18.44 -2.75 -13.82
C VAL A 491 -18.16 -1.76 -14.94
N GLY A 492 -18.45 -0.47 -14.68
CA GLY A 492 -18.13 0.64 -15.59
C GLY A 492 -16.92 1.41 -15.10
N ILE A 493 -15.85 1.47 -15.89
CA ILE A 493 -14.65 2.30 -15.61
C ILE A 493 -14.82 3.61 -16.37
N VAL A 494 -15.20 4.67 -15.66
CA VAL A 494 -15.70 5.92 -16.27
C VAL A 494 -14.60 6.74 -16.94
N ALA A 495 -13.36 6.69 -16.44
CA ALA A 495 -12.25 7.45 -16.98
C ALA A 495 -10.91 6.76 -16.67
N ALA A 496 -10.53 5.81 -17.51
CA ALA A 496 -9.26 5.06 -17.37
C ALA A 496 -8.03 5.97 -17.50
N ASP A 497 -8.14 7.04 -18.29
CA ASP A 497 -7.07 8.00 -18.58
C ASP A 497 -6.55 8.75 -17.35
N ILE A 498 -7.35 8.89 -16.29
CA ILE A 498 -6.93 9.63 -15.09
C ILE A 498 -5.70 8.98 -14.46
N SER A 499 -5.72 7.67 -14.27
CA SER A 499 -4.58 6.94 -13.70
C SER A 499 -3.38 6.91 -14.63
N LEU A 500 -3.63 6.78 -15.92
CA LEU A 500 -2.59 6.72 -16.95
C LEU A 500 -1.77 8.01 -17.03
N ASN A 501 -2.40 9.16 -16.75
CA ASN A 501 -1.80 10.46 -16.88
C ASN A 501 -1.38 11.09 -15.53
N ILE A 502 -1.31 10.31 -14.45
CA ILE A 502 -0.63 10.73 -13.23
C ILE A 502 0.86 10.90 -13.55
N PRO A 503 1.53 11.99 -13.09
CA PRO A 503 2.95 12.21 -13.34
C PRO A 503 3.83 11.30 -12.46
N ASP A 504 3.80 10.01 -12.70
CA ASP A 504 4.55 8.97 -12.01
C ASP A 504 4.97 7.91 -13.05
N PHE A 505 6.21 7.43 -12.99
CA PHE A 505 6.70 6.39 -13.90
C PHE A 505 5.91 5.09 -13.80
N ARG A 506 5.19 4.87 -12.70
CA ARG A 506 4.31 3.72 -12.45
C ARG A 506 2.89 3.91 -12.97
N SER A 507 2.59 4.99 -13.69
CA SER A 507 1.21 5.30 -14.10
C SER A 507 0.59 4.20 -14.95
N SER A 508 1.33 3.63 -15.91
CA SER A 508 0.88 2.51 -16.74
C SER A 508 0.64 1.25 -15.92
N GLU A 509 1.57 0.90 -15.04
CA GLU A 509 1.45 -0.24 -14.11
C GLU A 509 0.21 -0.11 -13.22
N ARG A 510 0.03 1.04 -12.58
CA ARG A 510 -1.14 1.31 -11.73
C ARG A 510 -2.45 1.29 -12.51
N THR A 511 -2.44 1.77 -13.75
CA THR A 511 -3.64 1.75 -14.60
C THR A 511 -4.02 0.31 -14.94
N PHE A 512 -3.05 -0.50 -15.36
CA PHE A 512 -3.25 -1.93 -15.60
C PHE A 512 -3.83 -2.63 -14.36
N GLN A 513 -3.19 -2.44 -13.20
CA GLN A 513 -3.60 -3.05 -11.93
C GLN A 513 -5.03 -2.66 -11.54
N LEU A 514 -5.35 -1.36 -11.61
CA LEU A 514 -6.67 -0.86 -11.23
C LEU A 514 -7.79 -1.35 -12.15
N ILE A 515 -7.56 -1.37 -13.46
CA ILE A 515 -8.52 -1.88 -14.44
C ILE A 515 -8.76 -3.37 -14.21
N THR A 516 -7.70 -4.15 -14.06
CA THR A 516 -7.79 -5.60 -13.84
C THR A 516 -8.48 -5.95 -12.51
N GLN A 517 -8.18 -5.20 -11.43
CA GLN A 517 -8.85 -5.37 -10.13
C GLN A 517 -10.34 -5.02 -10.21
N ALA A 518 -10.68 -3.88 -10.85
CA ALA A 518 -12.07 -3.48 -11.02
C ALA A 518 -12.83 -4.49 -11.89
N ALA A 519 -12.24 -4.93 -12.99
CA ALA A 519 -12.80 -5.98 -13.84
C ALA A 519 -13.06 -7.27 -13.06
N GLY A 520 -12.16 -7.66 -12.18
CA GLY A 520 -12.28 -8.83 -11.32
C GLY A 520 -13.44 -8.78 -10.31
N ARG A 521 -14.17 -7.65 -10.20
CA ARG A 521 -15.40 -7.55 -9.37
C ARG A 521 -16.65 -8.02 -10.09
N ALA A 522 -16.66 -7.98 -11.42
CA ALA A 522 -17.78 -8.46 -12.21
C ALA A 522 -17.82 -9.99 -12.27
N GLY A 523 -19.01 -10.57 -12.19
CA GLY A 523 -19.23 -12.01 -12.45
C GLY A 523 -18.60 -12.95 -11.39
N ARG A 524 -18.70 -12.60 -10.12
CA ARG A 524 -18.30 -13.51 -9.02
C ARG A 524 -19.37 -14.51 -8.63
N GLY A 525 -20.61 -14.28 -9.09
CA GLY A 525 -21.71 -15.23 -8.97
C GLY A 525 -21.66 -16.34 -10.03
N THR A 526 -22.82 -16.90 -10.34
CA THR A 526 -23.00 -17.95 -11.34
C THR A 526 -23.04 -17.45 -12.78
N VAL A 527 -23.29 -16.15 -12.98
CA VAL A 527 -23.43 -15.52 -14.30
C VAL A 527 -22.18 -14.70 -14.63
N PRO A 528 -21.62 -14.81 -15.83
CA PRO A 528 -20.49 -13.98 -16.25
C PRO A 528 -20.80 -12.49 -16.13
N GLY A 529 -19.82 -11.72 -15.61
CA GLY A 529 -19.94 -10.29 -15.53
C GLY A 529 -19.50 -9.57 -16.79
N LYS A 530 -19.94 -8.33 -16.96
CA LYS A 530 -19.52 -7.44 -18.05
C LYS A 530 -18.69 -6.28 -17.49
N VAL A 531 -17.75 -5.80 -18.29
CA VAL A 531 -16.92 -4.62 -17.94
C VAL A 531 -16.88 -3.68 -19.13
N VAL A 532 -17.13 -2.40 -18.89
CA VAL A 532 -17.00 -1.36 -19.91
C VAL A 532 -15.95 -0.35 -19.45
N ILE A 533 -14.90 -0.19 -20.24
CA ILE A 533 -13.80 0.77 -19.99
C ILE A 533 -13.97 1.94 -20.95
N GLN A 534 -14.16 3.13 -20.42
CA GLN A 534 -14.19 4.37 -21.20
C GLN A 534 -12.82 5.06 -21.19
N SER A 535 -12.29 5.38 -22.37
CA SER A 535 -10.99 6.03 -22.52
C SER A 535 -10.93 6.99 -23.69
N TYR A 536 -10.15 8.05 -23.56
CA TYR A 536 -9.74 8.95 -24.65
C TYR A 536 -8.41 8.52 -25.31
N THR A 537 -7.77 7.49 -24.74
CA THR A 537 -6.56 6.86 -25.29
C THR A 537 -6.72 5.33 -25.30
N PRO A 538 -7.78 4.80 -25.95
CA PRO A 538 -8.11 3.36 -25.90
C PRO A 538 -6.99 2.48 -26.45
N ASP A 539 -6.16 2.99 -27.35
CA ASP A 539 -5.07 2.27 -28.00
C ASP A 539 -3.83 2.08 -27.11
N HIS A 540 -3.81 2.68 -25.92
CA HIS A 540 -2.67 2.57 -25.01
C HIS A 540 -2.50 1.12 -24.51
N TYR A 541 -1.28 0.57 -24.64
CA TYR A 541 -0.99 -0.84 -24.33
C TYR A 541 -1.47 -1.27 -22.95
N ALA A 542 -1.32 -0.42 -21.91
CA ALA A 542 -1.77 -0.74 -20.55
C ALA A 542 -3.29 -0.94 -20.47
N ILE A 543 -4.09 -0.19 -21.24
CA ILE A 543 -5.55 -0.33 -21.31
C ILE A 543 -5.91 -1.57 -22.09
N GLN A 544 -5.31 -1.78 -23.26
CA GLN A 544 -5.59 -2.93 -24.12
C GLN A 544 -5.24 -4.27 -23.45
N LEU A 545 -4.09 -4.34 -22.79
CA LEU A 545 -3.66 -5.55 -22.10
C LEU A 545 -4.45 -5.78 -20.80
N ALA A 546 -4.85 -4.71 -20.09
CA ALA A 546 -5.77 -4.84 -18.95
C ALA A 546 -7.17 -5.32 -19.38
N ALA A 547 -7.66 -4.89 -20.54
CA ALA A 547 -8.92 -5.40 -21.10
C ALA A 547 -8.85 -6.90 -21.44
N ARG A 548 -7.69 -7.38 -21.90
CA ARG A 548 -7.42 -8.81 -22.11
C ARG A 548 -7.07 -9.56 -20.83
N GLN A 549 -6.84 -8.83 -19.73
CA GLN A 549 -6.37 -9.36 -18.46
C GLN A 549 -5.06 -10.14 -18.59
N ASP A 550 -4.21 -9.72 -19.53
CA ASP A 550 -2.94 -10.36 -19.87
C ASP A 550 -1.78 -9.65 -19.16
N TYR A 551 -1.46 -10.15 -17.96
CA TYR A 551 -0.37 -9.60 -17.16
C TYR A 551 1.01 -9.91 -17.75
N ASP A 552 1.20 -11.08 -18.34
CA ASP A 552 2.53 -11.49 -18.81
C ASP A 552 2.96 -10.62 -20.00
N LEU A 553 2.07 -10.36 -20.98
CA LEU A 553 2.33 -9.42 -22.07
C LEU A 553 2.49 -7.97 -21.56
N PHE A 554 1.72 -7.57 -20.54
CA PHE A 554 1.90 -6.26 -19.92
C PHE A 554 3.29 -6.12 -19.27
N TYR A 555 3.72 -7.12 -18.51
CA TYR A 555 5.05 -7.14 -17.90
C TYR A 555 6.15 -7.04 -18.96
N GLU A 556 6.08 -7.81 -20.04
CA GLU A 556 7.07 -7.78 -21.12
C GLU A 556 7.17 -6.41 -21.80
N ALA A 557 6.04 -5.75 -22.02
CA ALA A 557 6.01 -4.43 -22.64
C ALA A 557 6.58 -3.35 -21.72
N GLU A 558 6.09 -3.31 -20.48
CA GLU A 558 6.47 -2.25 -19.53
C GLU A 558 7.91 -2.40 -19.03
N ILE A 559 8.41 -3.63 -18.83
CA ILE A 559 9.76 -3.84 -18.31
C ILE A 559 10.83 -3.36 -19.31
N LYS A 560 10.59 -3.56 -20.62
CA LYS A 560 11.46 -3.03 -21.69
C LYS A 560 11.52 -1.51 -21.70
N ILE A 561 10.36 -0.85 -21.52
CA ILE A 561 10.31 0.61 -21.44
C ILE A 561 11.13 1.10 -20.24
N ARG A 562 10.98 0.46 -19.08
CA ARG A 562 11.72 0.85 -17.86
C ARG A 562 13.22 0.65 -17.99
N GLU A 563 13.64 -0.41 -18.65
CA GLU A 563 15.05 -0.66 -18.96
C GLU A 563 15.64 0.44 -19.85
N GLN A 564 14.94 0.80 -20.92
CA GLN A 564 15.40 1.83 -21.87
C GLN A 564 15.54 3.21 -21.23
N VAL A 565 14.63 3.56 -20.31
CA VAL A 565 14.65 4.89 -19.66
C VAL A 565 15.35 4.88 -18.30
N GLY A 566 15.87 3.74 -17.85
CA GLY A 566 16.56 3.60 -16.56
C GLY A 566 15.67 3.83 -15.35
N TYR A 567 14.43 3.32 -15.36
CA TYR A 567 13.53 3.35 -14.20
C TYR A 567 13.59 2.06 -13.38
N PRO A 568 13.15 2.08 -12.10
CA PRO A 568 13.03 0.86 -11.31
C PRO A 568 12.22 -0.23 -12.04
N PRO A 569 12.69 -1.50 -12.02
CA PRO A 569 13.68 -2.10 -11.11
C PRO A 569 15.15 -2.03 -11.55
N PHE A 570 15.50 -1.30 -12.60
CA PHE A 570 16.86 -1.20 -13.11
C PHE A 570 17.71 -0.13 -12.41
N CYS A 571 17.09 0.72 -11.61
CA CYS A 571 17.75 1.68 -10.74
C CYS A 571 16.99 1.84 -9.41
N ASP A 572 17.60 2.51 -8.44
CA ASP A 572 16.94 3.04 -7.26
C ASP A 572 16.66 4.55 -7.44
N ILE A 573 15.54 5.04 -6.92
CA ILE A 573 15.20 6.46 -6.92
C ILE A 573 15.12 6.94 -5.47
N LEU A 574 16.01 7.88 -5.10
CA LEU A 574 15.94 8.61 -3.85
C LEU A 574 15.24 9.96 -4.08
N TYR A 575 14.13 10.19 -3.40
CA TYR A 575 13.40 11.44 -3.47
C TYR A 575 13.57 12.23 -2.16
N ILE A 576 14.24 13.38 -2.23
CA ILE A 576 14.51 14.25 -1.10
C ILE A 576 13.54 15.44 -1.16
N ILE A 577 12.80 15.68 -0.08
CA ILE A 577 11.89 16.82 0.05
C ILE A 577 12.46 17.74 1.12
N LEU A 578 12.75 18.97 0.74
CA LEU A 578 13.07 20.05 1.65
C LEU A 578 11.82 20.89 1.90
N ALA A 579 11.54 21.20 3.17
CA ALA A 579 10.43 22.06 3.57
C ALA A 579 10.95 23.27 4.35
N ALA A 580 10.45 24.47 4.02
CA ALA A 580 10.81 25.72 4.68
C ALA A 580 9.59 26.66 4.79
N GLU A 581 9.70 27.72 5.59
CA GLU A 581 8.61 28.68 5.81
C GLU A 581 8.37 29.55 4.56
N THR A 582 9.42 29.85 3.82
CA THR A 582 9.33 30.59 2.55
C THR A 582 9.69 29.71 1.35
N GLU A 583 9.21 30.10 0.17
CA GLU A 583 9.51 29.38 -1.08
C GLU A 583 10.97 29.54 -1.49
N GLU A 584 11.52 30.73 -1.26
CA GLU A 584 12.91 31.08 -1.51
C GLU A 584 13.86 30.22 -0.69
N GLU A 585 13.65 30.11 0.63
CA GLU A 585 14.45 29.25 1.52
C GLU A 585 14.40 27.78 1.11
N ALA A 586 13.21 27.28 0.73
CA ALA A 586 13.06 25.91 0.28
C ALA A 586 13.83 25.64 -1.01
N SER A 587 13.75 26.58 -1.97
CA SER A 587 14.42 26.48 -3.27
C SER A 587 15.94 26.57 -3.14
N GLU A 588 16.43 27.57 -2.39
CA GLU A 588 17.88 27.77 -2.18
C GLU A 588 18.50 26.62 -1.39
N GLY A 589 17.80 26.14 -0.35
CA GLY A 589 18.25 24.98 0.43
C GLY A 589 18.34 23.72 -0.44
N ALA A 590 17.35 23.47 -1.30
CA ALA A 590 17.35 22.35 -2.22
C ALA A 590 18.50 22.45 -3.25
N GLU A 591 18.81 23.66 -3.76
CA GLU A 591 19.94 23.86 -4.66
C GLU A 591 21.29 23.64 -3.96
N LYS A 592 21.45 24.06 -2.70
CA LYS A 592 22.65 23.77 -1.90
C LYS A 592 22.87 22.28 -1.72
N ILE A 593 21.79 21.53 -1.46
CA ILE A 593 21.83 20.06 -1.37
C ILE A 593 22.26 19.47 -2.71
N ARG A 594 21.62 19.88 -3.82
CA ARG A 594 21.99 19.41 -5.15
C ARG A 594 23.46 19.62 -5.48
N GLN A 595 23.99 20.83 -5.23
CA GLN A 595 25.40 21.14 -5.44
C GLN A 595 26.34 20.30 -4.58
N SER A 596 25.93 20.01 -3.34
CA SER A 596 26.69 19.13 -2.46
C SER A 596 26.76 17.70 -3.00
N PHE A 597 25.64 17.17 -3.51
CA PHE A 597 25.62 15.87 -4.16
C PHE A 597 26.49 15.84 -5.41
N LEU A 598 26.33 16.81 -6.31
CA LEU A 598 27.12 16.89 -7.54
C LEU A 598 28.63 16.95 -7.28
N ARG A 599 29.05 17.66 -6.22
CA ARG A 599 30.47 17.70 -5.82
C ARG A 599 30.99 16.35 -5.31
N ARG A 600 30.14 15.59 -4.60
CA ARG A 600 30.52 14.28 -4.04
C ARG A 600 30.48 13.17 -5.09
N VAL A 601 29.46 13.17 -5.94
CA VAL A 601 29.29 12.18 -7.02
C VAL A 601 30.35 12.39 -8.10
N GLY A 602 30.78 13.65 -8.32
CA GLY A 602 31.80 13.96 -9.33
C GLY A 602 31.38 13.55 -10.73
N ARG A 603 32.19 12.72 -11.39
CA ARG A 603 31.92 12.18 -12.73
C ARG A 603 31.37 10.77 -12.72
N ASP A 604 30.83 10.30 -11.59
CA ASP A 604 30.20 8.99 -11.53
C ASP A 604 28.89 9.00 -12.34
N HIS A 605 28.91 8.37 -13.49
CA HIS A 605 27.75 8.27 -14.40
C HIS A 605 26.65 7.34 -13.88
N ALA A 606 26.88 6.59 -12.79
CA ALA A 606 25.89 5.73 -12.18
C ALA A 606 24.83 6.51 -11.38
N VAL A 607 25.09 7.78 -11.02
CA VAL A 607 24.18 8.61 -10.25
C VAL A 607 23.73 9.81 -11.06
N ASN A 608 22.42 9.91 -11.29
CA ASN A 608 21.79 11.06 -11.95
C ASN A 608 21.06 11.92 -10.92
N VAL A 609 21.42 13.22 -10.81
CA VAL A 609 20.82 14.17 -9.87
C VAL A 609 19.86 15.09 -10.61
N LEU A 610 18.56 14.93 -10.36
CA LEU A 610 17.49 15.72 -10.97
C LEU A 610 16.97 16.81 -10.02
N GLY A 611 16.43 17.89 -10.57
CA GLY A 611 15.87 19.02 -9.81
C GLY A 611 16.94 20.05 -9.44
N PRO A 612 16.72 20.94 -8.41
CA PRO A 612 15.53 21.01 -7.56
C PRO A 612 14.28 21.56 -8.26
N ARG A 613 13.13 21.30 -7.67
CA ARG A 613 11.83 21.74 -8.19
C ARG A 613 10.78 21.74 -7.10
N PRO A 614 9.67 22.50 -7.25
CA PRO A 614 8.54 22.40 -6.35
C PRO A 614 8.00 20.98 -6.26
N ALA A 615 7.74 20.49 -5.05
CA ALA A 615 7.09 19.20 -4.85
C ALA A 615 5.66 19.21 -5.47
N PRO A 616 5.08 18.04 -5.81
CA PRO A 616 3.71 17.95 -6.34
C PRO A 616 2.67 18.66 -5.45
N ILE A 617 2.84 18.59 -4.15
CA ILE A 617 2.13 19.42 -3.17
C ILE A 617 3.13 20.47 -2.68
N ASN A 618 3.15 21.63 -3.34
CA ASN A 618 4.14 22.67 -3.11
C ASN A 618 4.04 23.30 -1.71
N LYS A 619 2.85 23.34 -1.09
CA LYS A 619 2.65 23.87 0.26
C LYS A 619 1.81 22.91 1.09
N ALA A 620 2.33 22.48 2.23
CA ALA A 620 1.61 21.61 3.16
C ALA A 620 1.96 22.01 4.61
N SER A 621 0.95 22.04 5.48
CA SER A 621 1.09 22.44 6.89
C SER A 621 1.82 23.79 7.08
N GLY A 622 1.55 24.76 6.19
CA GLY A 622 2.16 26.09 6.23
C GLY A 622 3.55 26.18 5.56
N LEU A 623 4.23 25.06 5.28
CA LEU A 623 5.57 25.02 4.73
C LEU A 623 5.57 24.82 3.20
N TYR A 624 6.48 25.53 2.51
CA TYR A 624 6.79 25.31 1.10
C TYR A 624 7.73 24.10 0.94
N ARG A 625 7.56 23.33 -0.14
CA ARG A 625 8.24 22.04 -0.35
C ARG A 625 8.88 21.99 -1.73
N TYR A 626 10.18 21.68 -1.73
CA TYR A 626 11.02 21.47 -2.91
C TYR A 626 11.70 20.12 -2.89
#